data_ee009187f640f65aa953db425000be24
#
_entry.id   ee009187f640f65aa953db425000be24
#
_cell.length_a   1.000
_cell.length_b   1.000
_cell.length_c   1.000
_cell.angle_alpha   90.00
_cell.angle_beta   90.00
_cell.angle_gamma   90.00
#
_symmetry.space_group_name_H-M   'P 1'
#
loop_
_entity.id
_entity.type
_entity.pdbx_description
1 polymer ?
#
loop_
_entity_poly.entity_id
_entity_poly.type
_entity_poly.pdbx_seq_one_letter_code
_entity_poly.pdbx_strand_id
1 'polypeptide(L)'
;MKYFNELKKAMGWLGTKPETLFMGQAVTYAGTGMTNTLSDIDPNKLIELPVAEDFQLGVSIGHALNGSIPISIFPRWNFLLLATNQLVNHLDKIKSYSHDEFSPKVIIRTAIGSERPLHPQVQHIGDYTEAYKLMLQTVDVIRLDEPDQIFDAYKYAYERNDHRSTILVEYGDYYNEK
;
A
#
# COMPACT_ATOMS: atom_id res chain seq x y z
N MET A 1 19.39 5.28 -9.25
CA MET A 1 17.99 5.30 -8.77
C MET A 1 17.86 4.48 -7.49
N LYS A 2 18.29 5.09 -6.39
CA LYS A 2 18.33 4.42 -5.08
C LYS A 2 16.91 4.15 -4.55
N TYR A 3 15.99 5.11 -4.75
CA TYR A 3 14.59 5.00 -4.30
C TYR A 3 13.88 3.75 -4.86
N PHE A 4 13.95 3.54 -6.19
CA PHE A 4 13.39 2.36 -6.83
C PHE A 4 14.01 1.06 -6.32
N ASN A 5 15.33 1.04 -6.13
CA ASN A 5 16.03 -0.16 -5.66
C ASN A 5 15.65 -0.52 -4.21
N GLU A 6 15.47 0.46 -3.33
CA GLU A 6 15.00 0.21 -1.97
C GLU A 6 13.54 -0.27 -1.94
N LEU A 7 12.67 0.26 -2.81
CA LEU A 7 11.32 -0.28 -2.99
C LEU A 7 11.35 -1.74 -3.45
N LYS A 8 12.13 -2.03 -4.49
CA LYS A 8 12.27 -3.39 -5.02
C LYS A 8 12.81 -4.35 -3.95
N LYS A 9 13.81 -3.94 -3.18
CA LYS A 9 14.36 -4.68 -2.05
C LYS A 9 13.30 -4.94 -0.96
N ALA A 10 12.49 -3.93 -0.59
CA ALA A 10 11.44 -4.07 0.38
C ALA A 10 10.34 -5.04 -0.10
N MET A 11 9.91 -4.92 -1.36
CA MET A 11 8.94 -5.84 -1.95
C MET A 11 9.49 -7.27 -2.02
N GLY A 12 10.72 -7.46 -2.48
CA GLY A 12 11.37 -8.77 -2.51
C GLY A 12 11.44 -9.41 -1.12
N TRP A 13 11.81 -8.63 -0.10
CA TRP A 13 11.84 -9.12 1.28
C TRP A 13 10.44 -9.50 1.79
N LEU A 14 9.41 -8.69 1.55
CA LEU A 14 8.02 -9.04 1.86
C LEU A 14 7.59 -10.30 1.11
N GLY A 15 7.98 -10.44 -0.16
CA GLY A 15 7.69 -11.62 -0.98
C GLY A 15 8.21 -12.94 -0.42
N THR A 16 9.26 -12.90 0.42
CA THR A 16 9.77 -14.11 1.12
C THR A 16 8.89 -14.56 2.27
N LYS A 17 7.96 -13.73 2.75
CA LYS A 17 7.12 -14.07 3.91
C LYS A 17 5.92 -14.91 3.47
N PRO A 18 5.67 -16.08 4.09
CA PRO A 18 4.64 -17.01 3.62
C PRO A 18 3.23 -16.43 3.65
N GLU A 19 2.91 -15.58 4.61
CA GLU A 19 1.59 -14.98 4.81
C GLU A 19 1.30 -13.75 3.95
N THR A 20 2.29 -13.21 3.22
CA THR A 20 2.06 -12.02 2.40
C THR A 20 1.44 -12.34 1.05
N LEU A 21 0.53 -11.47 0.61
CA LEU A 21 -0.10 -11.45 -0.70
C LEU A 21 -0.06 -10.02 -1.25
N PHE A 22 0.19 -9.87 -2.53
CA PHE A 22 0.21 -8.57 -3.19
C PHE A 22 -1.02 -8.45 -4.09
N MET A 23 -1.88 -7.49 -3.83
CA MET A 23 -3.12 -7.38 -4.57
C MET A 23 -3.45 -5.95 -4.96
N GLY A 24 -4.05 -5.79 -6.10
CA GLY A 24 -4.46 -4.49 -6.63
C GLY A 24 -4.58 -4.48 -8.14
N GLN A 25 -4.54 -3.27 -8.68
CA GLN A 25 -4.56 -3.03 -10.11
C GLN A 25 -3.14 -2.88 -10.64
N ALA A 26 -2.86 -3.42 -11.81
CA ALA A 26 -1.55 -3.41 -12.46
C ALA A 26 -0.45 -4.02 -11.56
N VAL A 27 -0.77 -5.12 -10.89
CA VAL A 27 0.19 -5.89 -10.09
C VAL A 27 0.90 -6.94 -10.96
N THR A 28 0.19 -7.50 -11.93
CA THR A 28 0.73 -8.53 -12.84
C THR A 28 1.14 -7.98 -14.21
N TYR A 29 0.75 -6.76 -14.55
CA TYR A 29 1.06 -6.13 -15.84
C TYR A 29 2.29 -5.24 -15.72
N ALA A 30 3.38 -5.60 -16.40
CA ALA A 30 4.58 -4.78 -16.47
C ALA A 30 4.33 -3.44 -17.17
N GLY A 31 5.10 -2.40 -16.79
CA GLY A 31 5.09 -1.11 -17.49
C GLY A 31 4.84 0.11 -16.60
N THR A 32 4.43 -0.09 -15.35
CA THR A 32 4.42 1.02 -14.37
C THR A 32 5.62 0.92 -13.43
N GLY A 33 6.09 2.05 -12.91
CA GLY A 33 7.18 2.07 -11.94
C GLY A 33 6.87 1.18 -10.72
N MET A 34 5.63 1.23 -10.24
CA MET A 34 5.18 0.45 -9.08
C MET A 34 5.17 -1.05 -9.36
N THR A 35 4.62 -1.48 -10.50
CA THR A 35 4.61 -2.89 -10.91
C THR A 35 6.04 -3.44 -11.11
N ASN A 36 6.93 -2.64 -11.69
CA ASN A 36 8.31 -3.07 -11.93
C ASN A 36 9.07 -3.37 -10.62
N THR A 37 8.66 -2.82 -9.48
CA THR A 37 9.23 -3.18 -8.18
C THR A 37 8.81 -4.57 -7.69
N LEU A 38 7.82 -5.20 -8.31
CA LEU A 38 7.29 -6.53 -7.96
C LEU A 38 7.90 -7.65 -8.81
N SER A 39 8.85 -7.34 -9.70
CA SER A 39 9.40 -8.30 -10.68
C SER A 39 10.01 -9.57 -10.07
N ASP A 40 10.42 -9.53 -8.81
CA ASP A 40 11.08 -10.66 -8.12
C ASP A 40 10.11 -11.41 -7.19
N ILE A 41 8.81 -11.06 -7.20
CA ILE A 41 7.78 -11.73 -6.39
C ILE A 41 7.29 -12.99 -7.11
N ASP A 42 7.07 -14.05 -6.35
CA ASP A 42 6.41 -15.26 -6.87
C ASP A 42 5.05 -14.89 -7.48
N PRO A 43 4.80 -15.20 -8.77
CA PRO A 43 3.53 -14.91 -9.41
C PRO A 43 2.29 -15.43 -8.65
N ASN A 44 2.43 -16.52 -7.90
CA ASN A 44 1.32 -17.08 -7.10
C ASN A 44 0.92 -16.16 -5.91
N LYS A 45 1.74 -15.18 -5.57
CA LYS A 45 1.44 -14.17 -4.55
C LYS A 45 0.86 -12.88 -5.13
N LEU A 46 0.79 -12.75 -6.44
CA LEU A 46 0.26 -11.58 -7.13
C LEU A 46 -1.19 -11.81 -7.51
N ILE A 47 -2.09 -10.97 -7.00
CA ILE A 47 -3.53 -11.05 -7.28
C ILE A 47 -3.93 -9.77 -8.02
N GLU A 48 -4.16 -9.91 -9.32
CA GLU A 48 -4.72 -8.82 -10.12
C GLU A 48 -6.20 -8.65 -9.82
N LEU A 49 -6.63 -7.45 -9.52
CA LEU A 49 -8.02 -7.12 -9.24
C LEU A 49 -8.57 -6.15 -10.30
N PRO A 50 -9.88 -6.16 -10.54
CA PRO A 50 -10.51 -5.16 -11.41
C PRO A 50 -10.40 -3.76 -10.80
N VAL A 51 -10.67 -2.73 -11.62
CA VAL A 51 -10.76 -1.33 -11.18
C VAL A 51 -12.00 -1.16 -10.29
N ALA A 52 -11.85 -1.47 -9.02
CA ALA A 52 -12.88 -1.40 -7.99
C ALA A 52 -12.20 -1.28 -6.61
N GLU A 53 -11.74 -0.09 -6.28
CA GLU A 53 -10.85 0.16 -5.13
C GLU A 53 -11.51 -0.14 -3.79
N ASP A 54 -12.82 0.14 -3.68
CA ASP A 54 -13.61 -0.20 -2.48
C ASP A 54 -13.66 -1.73 -2.29
N PHE A 55 -13.93 -2.48 -3.34
CA PHE A 55 -13.87 -3.94 -3.35
C PHE A 55 -12.47 -4.45 -3.00
N GLN A 56 -11.43 -3.87 -3.60
CA GLN A 56 -10.03 -4.26 -3.36
C GLN A 56 -9.68 -4.18 -1.86
N LEU A 57 -10.00 -3.06 -1.21
CA LEU A 57 -9.70 -2.90 0.21
C LEU A 57 -10.56 -3.82 1.09
N GLY A 58 -11.83 -4.03 0.73
CA GLY A 58 -12.69 -4.99 1.41
C GLY A 58 -12.13 -6.43 1.35
N VAL A 59 -11.67 -6.86 0.19
CA VAL A 59 -11.01 -8.18 0.00
C VAL A 59 -9.71 -8.24 0.80
N SER A 60 -8.92 -7.17 0.82
CA SER A 60 -7.68 -7.10 1.64
C SER A 60 -7.99 -7.28 3.13
N ILE A 61 -9.03 -6.64 3.65
CA ILE A 61 -9.48 -6.83 5.05
C ILE A 61 -9.87 -8.29 5.29
N GLY A 62 -10.63 -8.89 4.37
CA GLY A 62 -11.03 -10.30 4.48
C GLY A 62 -9.85 -11.27 4.51
N HIS A 63 -8.83 -11.07 3.68
CA HIS A 63 -7.59 -11.83 3.71
C HIS A 63 -6.83 -11.65 5.03
N ALA A 64 -6.77 -10.41 5.54
CA ALA A 64 -6.10 -10.13 6.81
C ALA A 64 -6.82 -10.79 8.00
N LEU A 65 -8.14 -10.84 8.00
CA LEU A 65 -8.92 -11.56 9.00
C LEU A 65 -8.71 -13.09 8.94
N ASN A 66 -8.33 -13.60 7.79
CA ASN A 66 -8.00 -15.02 7.59
C ASN A 66 -6.50 -15.34 7.80
N GLY A 67 -5.73 -14.43 8.41
CA GLY A 67 -4.34 -14.66 8.81
C GLY A 67 -3.28 -14.29 7.78
N SER A 68 -3.65 -13.75 6.62
CA SER A 68 -2.69 -13.19 5.66
C SER A 68 -2.27 -11.78 6.04
N ILE A 69 -1.19 -11.29 5.45
CA ILE A 69 -0.79 -9.87 5.50
C ILE A 69 -0.81 -9.33 4.07
N PRO A 70 -1.94 -8.78 3.61
CA PRO A 70 -2.05 -8.24 2.28
C PRO A 70 -1.23 -6.95 2.12
N ILE A 71 -0.50 -6.85 1.02
CA ILE A 71 0.04 -5.61 0.49
C ILE A 71 -0.96 -5.13 -0.57
N SER A 72 -1.86 -4.23 -0.17
CA SER A 72 -2.92 -3.69 -1.03
C SER A 72 -2.39 -2.48 -1.79
N ILE A 73 -2.28 -2.59 -3.11
CA ILE A 73 -1.58 -1.66 -3.97
C ILE A 73 -2.55 -0.77 -4.73
N PHE A 74 -2.49 0.53 -4.47
CA PHE A 74 -3.21 1.59 -5.17
C PHE A 74 -2.17 2.46 -5.88
N PRO A 75 -2.07 2.45 -7.21
CA PRO A 75 -0.98 3.12 -7.93
C PRO A 75 -0.88 4.63 -7.70
N ARG A 76 -1.95 5.26 -7.24
CA ARG A 76 -1.99 6.68 -6.88
C ARG A 76 -2.93 6.94 -5.71
N TRP A 77 -2.64 7.96 -4.92
CA TRP A 77 -3.53 8.44 -3.85
C TRP A 77 -4.96 8.67 -4.33
N ASN A 78 -5.12 9.24 -5.52
CA ASN A 78 -6.42 9.54 -6.09
C ASN A 78 -7.31 8.29 -6.25
N PHE A 79 -6.73 7.12 -6.47
CA PHE A 79 -7.48 5.86 -6.55
C PHE A 79 -7.86 5.35 -5.15
N LEU A 80 -6.98 5.50 -4.17
CA LEU A 80 -7.29 5.13 -2.77
C LEU A 80 -8.48 5.93 -2.20
N LEU A 81 -8.75 7.14 -2.71
CA LEU A 81 -9.94 7.92 -2.31
C LEU A 81 -11.25 7.13 -2.49
N LEU A 82 -11.35 6.29 -3.51
CA LEU A 82 -12.54 5.47 -3.76
C LEU A 82 -12.74 4.38 -2.69
N ALA A 83 -11.68 3.98 -2.01
CA ALA A 83 -11.71 3.01 -0.91
C ALA A 83 -11.79 3.66 0.48
N THR A 84 -12.02 4.97 0.57
CA THR A 84 -12.04 5.70 1.85
C THR A 84 -13.06 5.13 2.84
N ASN A 85 -14.24 4.71 2.36
CA ASN A 85 -15.23 4.09 3.22
C ASN A 85 -14.70 2.81 3.89
N GLN A 86 -14.10 1.90 3.14
CA GLN A 86 -13.52 0.67 3.67
C GLN A 86 -12.36 0.95 4.63
N LEU A 87 -11.60 2.00 4.36
CA LEU A 87 -10.48 2.39 5.19
C LEU A 87 -10.93 2.99 6.53
N VAL A 88 -11.78 4.03 6.47
CA VAL A 88 -12.16 4.83 7.64
C VAL A 88 -13.21 4.15 8.50
N ASN A 89 -14.23 3.54 7.89
CA ASN A 89 -15.36 2.96 8.61
C ASN A 89 -15.17 1.48 8.96
N HIS A 90 -14.29 0.77 8.24
CA HIS A 90 -14.06 -0.65 8.49
C HIS A 90 -12.66 -0.92 9.02
N LEU A 91 -11.59 -0.78 8.23
CA LEU A 91 -10.24 -1.14 8.64
C LEU A 91 -9.79 -0.39 9.91
N ASP A 92 -10.03 0.92 9.97
CA ASP A 92 -9.66 1.77 11.10
C ASP A 92 -10.50 1.50 12.37
N LYS A 93 -11.71 0.97 12.24
CA LYS A 93 -12.64 0.81 13.35
C LYS A 93 -12.88 -0.64 13.80
N ILE A 94 -12.50 -1.62 12.99
CA ILE A 94 -12.83 -3.02 13.25
C ILE A 94 -12.36 -3.50 14.62
N LYS A 95 -11.17 -3.10 15.03
CA LYS A 95 -10.63 -3.44 16.35
C LYS A 95 -11.52 -2.91 17.48
N SER A 96 -12.04 -1.70 17.33
CA SER A 96 -12.91 -1.08 18.35
C SER A 96 -14.27 -1.74 18.43
N TYR A 97 -14.98 -1.90 17.30
CA TYR A 97 -16.34 -2.46 17.34
C TYR A 97 -16.36 -3.99 17.55
N SER A 98 -15.26 -4.66 17.33
CA SER A 98 -15.11 -6.08 17.67
C SER A 98 -14.59 -6.32 19.09
N HIS A 99 -14.44 -5.28 19.90
CA HIS A 99 -13.88 -5.38 21.25
C HIS A 99 -12.52 -6.11 21.29
N ASP A 100 -11.64 -5.72 20.40
CA ASP A 100 -10.28 -6.29 20.19
C ASP A 100 -10.24 -7.75 19.69
N GLU A 101 -11.38 -8.36 19.35
CA GLU A 101 -11.40 -9.73 18.80
C GLU A 101 -10.78 -9.82 17.39
N PHE A 102 -10.93 -8.76 16.59
CA PHE A 102 -10.40 -8.68 15.24
C PHE A 102 -9.45 -7.50 15.08
N SER A 103 -8.26 -7.78 14.58
CA SER A 103 -7.23 -6.79 14.32
C SER A 103 -6.50 -7.10 13.01
N PRO A 104 -7.16 -6.88 11.86
CA PRO A 104 -6.57 -7.16 10.54
C PRO A 104 -5.40 -6.24 10.27
N LYS A 105 -4.26 -6.83 9.87
CA LYS A 105 -3.07 -6.08 9.45
C LYS A 105 -2.99 -6.04 7.93
N VAL A 106 -3.20 -4.87 7.37
CA VAL A 106 -3.07 -4.58 5.93
C VAL A 106 -1.95 -3.55 5.73
N ILE A 107 -1.05 -3.81 4.81
CA ILE A 107 -0.07 -2.84 4.34
C ILE A 107 -0.63 -2.21 3.06
N ILE A 108 -1.01 -0.95 3.13
CA ILE A 108 -1.53 -0.22 1.97
C ILE A 108 -0.36 0.52 1.33
N ARG A 109 -0.15 0.28 0.04
CA ARG A 109 0.88 0.90 -0.76
C ARG A 109 0.25 1.87 -1.76
N THR A 110 0.61 3.15 -1.71
CA THR A 110 0.14 4.16 -2.66
C THR A 110 1.22 5.17 -3.00
N ALA A 111 0.99 6.01 -4.01
CA ALA A 111 1.96 7.02 -4.43
C ALA A 111 1.33 8.37 -4.76
N ILE A 112 2.10 9.44 -4.53
CA ILE A 112 1.85 10.78 -5.04
C ILE A 112 2.49 10.87 -6.43
N GLY A 113 1.80 11.43 -7.41
CA GLY A 113 2.32 11.57 -8.77
C GLY A 113 2.30 10.21 -9.52
N SER A 114 3.13 9.92 -10.53
CA SER A 114 4.23 10.79 -11.02
C SER A 114 3.71 11.89 -11.96
N GLU A 115 4.49 12.94 -12.08
CA GLU A 115 4.21 14.02 -13.02
C GLU A 115 5.07 13.94 -14.29
N ARG A 116 6.11 13.12 -14.26
CA ARG A 116 7.09 12.94 -15.34
C ARG A 116 7.23 11.46 -15.73
N PRO A 117 7.51 11.13 -16.98
CA PRO A 117 7.66 12.02 -18.15
C PRO A 117 6.32 12.57 -18.70
N LEU A 118 5.17 12.01 -18.27
CA LEU A 118 3.83 12.41 -18.69
C LEU A 118 3.09 13.03 -17.51
N HIS A 119 2.73 14.30 -17.62
CA HIS A 119 1.94 15.00 -16.61
C HIS A 119 0.47 14.55 -16.68
N PRO A 120 -0.06 13.91 -15.61
CA PRO A 120 -1.41 13.33 -15.61
C PRO A 120 -2.51 14.36 -15.32
N GLN A 121 -2.21 15.64 -15.39
CA GLN A 121 -3.05 16.75 -14.98
C GLN A 121 -3.37 16.75 -13.49
N VAL A 122 -4.06 17.77 -13.03
CA VAL A 122 -4.40 17.98 -11.60
C VAL A 122 -5.20 16.84 -10.97
N GLN A 123 -5.85 16.04 -11.78
CA GLN A 123 -6.70 14.93 -11.33
C GLN A 123 -5.91 13.80 -10.62
N HIS A 124 -4.62 13.63 -10.91
CA HIS A 124 -3.85 12.45 -10.47
C HIS A 124 -2.54 12.77 -9.73
N ILE A 125 -2.41 13.99 -9.21
CA ILE A 125 -1.22 14.43 -8.47
C ILE A 125 -1.50 14.82 -7.01
N GLY A 126 -2.69 14.46 -6.51
CA GLY A 126 -3.10 14.82 -5.16
C GLY A 126 -2.26 14.13 -4.09
N ASP A 127 -1.89 14.88 -3.06
CA ASP A 127 -1.34 14.39 -1.81
C ASP A 127 -2.39 14.53 -0.71
N TYR A 128 -2.89 13.42 -0.21
CA TYR A 128 -3.91 13.39 0.84
C TYR A 128 -3.35 12.87 2.18
N THR A 129 -2.04 12.80 2.32
CA THR A 129 -1.35 12.24 3.49
C THR A 129 -1.84 12.86 4.79
N GLU A 130 -1.85 14.18 4.89
CA GLU A 130 -2.26 14.87 6.11
C GLU A 130 -3.76 14.75 6.39
N ALA A 131 -4.60 14.73 5.34
CA ALA A 131 -6.04 14.51 5.51
C ALA A 131 -6.33 13.13 6.12
N TYR A 132 -5.65 12.09 5.63
CA TYR A 132 -5.83 10.74 6.15
C TYR A 132 -5.24 10.58 7.56
N LYS A 133 -4.14 11.22 7.90
CA LYS A 133 -3.63 11.27 9.29
C LYS A 133 -4.65 11.84 10.27
N LEU A 134 -5.45 12.82 9.83
CA LEU A 134 -6.50 13.40 10.66
C LEU A 134 -7.74 12.52 10.78
N MET A 135 -8.08 11.75 9.75
CA MET A 135 -9.25 10.88 9.73
C MET A 135 -9.04 9.54 10.45
N LEU A 136 -7.82 9.00 10.42
CA LEU A 136 -7.50 7.66 10.90
C LEU A 136 -6.99 7.69 12.34
N GLN A 137 -7.38 6.71 13.13
CA GLN A 137 -7.03 6.56 14.55
C GLN A 137 -6.12 5.37 14.81
N THR A 138 -6.31 4.29 14.07
CA THR A 138 -5.60 3.02 14.27
C THR A 138 -4.77 2.60 13.06
N VAL A 139 -4.92 3.28 11.93
CA VAL A 139 -4.10 3.07 10.73
C VAL A 139 -3.05 4.17 10.64
N ASP A 140 -1.78 3.79 10.61
CA ASP A 140 -0.69 4.75 10.49
C ASP A 140 -0.48 5.18 9.02
N VAL A 141 -0.09 6.44 8.82
CA VAL A 141 0.22 6.97 7.49
C VAL A 141 1.66 7.48 7.49
N ILE A 142 2.52 6.82 6.72
CA ILE A 142 3.96 7.11 6.65
C ILE A 142 4.30 7.53 5.22
N ARG A 143 4.84 8.73 5.06
CA ARG A 143 5.36 9.23 3.80
C ARG A 143 6.82 8.84 3.65
N LEU A 144 7.18 8.35 2.47
CA LEU A 144 8.52 7.86 2.13
C LEU A 144 9.22 8.90 1.23
N ASP A 145 9.85 9.89 1.84
CA ASP A 145 10.49 10.99 1.11
C ASP A 145 11.95 10.67 0.74
N GLU A 146 12.62 9.80 1.51
CA GLU A 146 14.02 9.45 1.29
C GLU A 146 14.24 7.95 1.10
N PRO A 147 15.15 7.54 0.21
CA PRO A 147 15.38 6.13 -0.10
C PRO A 147 15.74 5.25 1.10
N ASP A 148 16.50 5.78 2.05
CA ASP A 148 16.96 5.04 3.23
C ASP A 148 15.87 4.75 4.26
N GLN A 149 14.72 5.43 4.17
CA GLN A 149 13.55 5.19 5.02
C GLN A 149 12.72 3.99 4.54
N ILE A 150 12.80 3.65 3.26
CA ILE A 150 11.84 2.75 2.59
C ILE A 150 11.84 1.36 3.19
N PHE A 151 12.99 0.70 3.20
CA PHE A 151 13.06 -0.68 3.66
C PHE A 151 12.61 -0.82 5.12
N ASP A 152 13.07 0.09 5.98
CA ASP A 152 12.73 0.06 7.41
C ASP A 152 11.25 0.37 7.67
N ALA A 153 10.63 1.25 6.88
CA ALA A 153 9.20 1.54 6.98
C ALA A 153 8.34 0.32 6.60
N TYR A 154 8.66 -0.38 5.50
CA TYR A 154 7.96 -1.62 5.12
C TYR A 154 8.20 -2.74 6.13
N LYS A 155 9.43 -2.86 6.62
CA LYS A 155 9.78 -3.82 7.68
C LYS A 155 8.99 -3.53 8.96
N TYR A 156 8.94 -2.28 9.40
CA TYR A 156 8.14 -1.86 10.56
C TYR A 156 6.66 -2.20 10.37
N ALA A 157 6.06 -1.87 9.22
CA ALA A 157 4.66 -2.16 8.94
C ALA A 157 4.35 -3.66 9.00
N TYR A 158 5.29 -4.51 8.59
CA TYR A 158 5.15 -5.95 8.65
C TYR A 158 5.38 -6.52 10.07
N GLU A 159 6.47 -6.12 10.74
CA GLU A 159 6.92 -6.72 12.02
C GLU A 159 6.17 -6.21 13.25
N ARG A 160 5.42 -5.12 13.15
CA ARG A 160 4.70 -4.54 14.29
C ARG A 160 3.75 -5.54 14.96
N ASN A 161 3.78 -5.59 16.29
CA ASN A 161 3.03 -6.55 17.11
C ASN A 161 1.66 -6.04 17.59
N ASP A 162 1.37 -4.76 17.38
CA ASP A 162 0.08 -4.15 17.74
C ASP A 162 -1.03 -4.44 16.71
N HIS A 163 -0.68 -5.16 15.63
CA HIS A 163 -1.56 -5.53 14.52
C HIS A 163 -2.21 -4.35 13.79
N ARG A 164 -1.71 -3.12 13.96
CA ARG A 164 -2.23 -1.97 13.22
C ARG A 164 -1.83 -2.04 11.75
N SER A 165 -2.73 -1.57 10.90
CA SER A 165 -2.46 -1.40 9.47
C SER A 165 -1.63 -0.13 9.22
N THR A 166 -0.98 -0.08 8.06
CA THR A 166 -0.10 1.06 7.72
C THR A 166 -0.28 1.43 6.25
N ILE A 167 -0.46 2.71 5.98
CA ILE A 167 -0.39 3.29 4.63
C ILE A 167 1.03 3.80 4.40
N LEU A 168 1.70 3.27 3.39
CA LEU A 168 3.02 3.70 2.94
C LEU A 168 2.86 4.52 1.66
N VAL A 169 3.22 5.80 1.74
CA VAL A 169 3.01 6.78 0.68
C VAL A 169 4.34 7.05 -0.02
N GLU A 170 4.46 6.57 -1.24
CA GLU A 170 5.62 6.75 -2.11
C GLU A 170 5.48 8.04 -2.94
N TYR A 171 6.58 8.46 -3.58
CA TYR A 171 6.56 9.56 -4.52
C TYR A 171 6.96 9.07 -5.91
N GLY A 172 6.03 9.09 -6.85
CA GLY A 172 6.20 8.44 -8.16
C GLY A 172 7.37 8.97 -8.99
N ASP A 173 7.67 10.27 -8.91
CA ASP A 173 8.81 10.86 -9.64
C ASP A 173 10.17 10.39 -9.08
N TYR A 174 10.24 10.09 -7.78
CA TYR A 174 11.49 9.63 -7.15
C TYR A 174 11.96 8.25 -7.64
N TYR A 175 11.08 7.46 -8.26
CA TYR A 175 11.46 6.19 -8.89
C TYR A 175 12.57 6.34 -9.93
N ASN A 176 12.64 7.52 -10.58
CA ASN A 176 13.62 7.82 -11.62
C ASN A 176 14.63 8.91 -11.22
N GLU A 177 14.43 9.61 -10.11
CA GLU A 177 15.17 10.83 -9.77
C GLU A 177 16.07 10.69 -8.53
N LYS A 178 15.74 9.83 -7.59
CA LYS A 178 16.52 9.63 -6.35
C LYS A 178 17.25 8.30 -6.26
#